data_c8afbbf1d10aa41870be212d06ce269b
#
_entry.id   c8afbbf1d10aa41870be212d06ce269b
#
_cell.length_a   1.000
_cell.length_b   1.000
_cell.length_c   1.000
_cell.angle_alpha   90.00
_cell.angle_beta   90.00
_cell.angle_gamma   90.00
#
_symmetry.space_group_name_H-M   'P 1'
#
loop_
_entity.id
_entity.type
_entity.pdbx_description
1 polymer ?
#
loop_
_entity_poly.entity_id
_entity_poly.type
_entity_poly.pdbx_seq_one_letter_code
_entity_poly.pdbx_strand_id
1 'polypeptide(L)'
;MTPQRLPDPPSGDEDLHAWVMDHLGDLCAPMPDGVTPPMRGGQRAADAALQAYDVRGYARLRNNVWPPETRGASRLSPYIRHGLLSLREVWDHVAGGPPSDVTKFRDELLWQEYARHLYARMGTASRASLRFDVEERTTGASAASDNPWASAALCLDSSWTELTSGGWLTNQTRMWLASHWNVREGLGWRDGEDLMYRHLLDGSRAANRLGWQWTVGALTGKAYGFSRWQVQKRAPGMCARCPLQQRCPIEDWPPAQEREPRALPDPRLRRDDDLEVTAGPTATRGSGDPEAVWMTAESLG
;
A
#
# COMPACT_ATOMS: atom_id res chain seq x y z
N MET A 1 1.05 32.55 -15.48
CA MET A 1 0.90 32.81 -14.04
C MET A 1 2.22 32.48 -13.37
N THR A 2 2.83 33.41 -12.67
CA THR A 2 4.02 33.12 -11.87
C THR A 2 3.57 32.28 -10.68
N PRO A 3 4.21 31.14 -10.38
CA PRO A 3 3.83 30.33 -9.23
C PRO A 3 3.96 31.18 -7.96
N GLN A 4 2.89 31.24 -7.19
CA GLN A 4 2.88 31.94 -5.92
C GLN A 4 3.59 31.08 -4.89
N ARG A 5 4.63 31.58 -4.25
CA ARG A 5 5.32 30.89 -3.19
C ARG A 5 4.41 30.83 -1.96
N LEU A 6 4.24 29.63 -1.39
CA LEU A 6 3.60 29.48 -0.09
C LEU A 6 4.40 30.22 0.98
N PRO A 7 3.74 30.88 1.95
CA PRO A 7 4.43 31.44 3.11
C PRO A 7 5.08 30.33 3.94
N ASP A 8 6.08 30.69 4.74
CA ASP A 8 6.72 29.72 5.60
C ASP A 8 5.74 29.22 6.69
N PRO A 9 5.71 27.90 6.97
CA PRO A 9 4.79 27.34 7.96
C PRO A 9 5.19 27.76 9.38
N PRO A 10 4.21 27.90 10.30
CA PRO A 10 4.48 28.22 11.70
C PRO A 10 5.17 27.05 12.42
N SER A 11 5.83 27.33 13.54
CA SER A 11 6.59 26.36 14.31
C SER A 11 5.73 25.50 15.26
N GLY A 12 4.48 25.89 15.53
CA GLY A 12 3.56 25.20 16.46
C GLY A 12 2.60 24.24 15.76
N ASP A 13 2.30 23.11 16.40
CA ASP A 13 1.42 22.08 15.82
C ASP A 13 -0.03 22.58 15.58
N GLU A 14 -0.59 23.38 16.47
CA GLU A 14 -1.96 23.94 16.34
C GLU A 14 -2.03 24.98 15.22
N ASP A 15 -1.03 25.86 15.16
CA ASP A 15 -0.93 26.86 14.11
C ASP A 15 -0.66 26.22 12.74
N LEU A 16 0.06 25.09 12.70
CA LEU A 16 0.35 24.37 11.48
C LEU A 16 -0.92 23.80 10.83
N HIS A 17 -1.87 23.28 11.63
CA HIS A 17 -3.13 22.80 11.09
C HIS A 17 -3.95 23.94 10.47
N ALA A 18 -4.08 25.06 11.17
CA ALA A 18 -4.75 26.25 10.63
C ALA A 18 -4.08 26.73 9.35
N TRP A 19 -2.75 26.80 9.33
CA TRP A 19 -1.98 27.20 8.16
C TRP A 19 -2.22 26.27 6.96
N VAL A 20 -2.27 24.94 7.18
CA VAL A 20 -2.57 23.96 6.12
C VAL A 20 -3.99 24.16 5.58
N MET A 21 -4.96 24.37 6.44
CA MET A 21 -6.35 24.60 6.03
C MET A 21 -6.52 25.91 5.26
N ASP A 22 -5.81 26.97 5.64
CA ASP A 22 -5.86 28.27 4.97
C ASP A 22 -5.22 28.25 3.58
N HIS A 23 -4.14 27.50 3.41
CA HIS A 23 -3.35 27.53 2.18
C HIS A 23 -3.54 26.32 1.26
N LEU A 24 -3.97 25.20 1.79
CA LEU A 24 -4.09 23.90 1.09
C LEU A 24 -5.44 23.21 1.36
N GLY A 25 -6.38 23.88 2.02
CA GLY A 25 -7.66 23.30 2.46
C GLY A 25 -8.52 22.77 1.30
N ASP A 26 -8.44 23.41 0.14
CA ASP A 26 -9.09 22.99 -1.10
C ASP A 26 -8.52 21.67 -1.67
N LEU A 27 -7.32 21.29 -1.27
CA LEU A 27 -6.67 20.00 -1.62
C LEU A 27 -6.86 18.93 -0.55
N CYS A 28 -7.39 19.30 0.62
CA CYS A 28 -7.60 18.39 1.73
C CYS A 28 -8.98 17.71 1.64
N ALA A 29 -9.04 16.42 1.90
CA ALA A 29 -10.32 15.77 2.14
C ALA A 29 -10.92 16.29 3.46
N PRO A 30 -12.25 16.52 3.54
CA PRO A 30 -12.89 16.92 4.78
C PRO A 30 -12.63 15.85 5.85
N MET A 31 -12.04 16.27 6.97
CA MET A 31 -11.91 15.39 8.14
C MET A 31 -13.17 15.53 9.00
N PRO A 32 -13.75 14.41 9.46
CA PRO A 32 -14.84 14.49 10.43
C PRO A 32 -14.37 15.18 11.73
N ASP A 33 -15.21 16.04 12.28
CA ASP A 33 -14.91 16.73 13.53
C ASP A 33 -14.57 15.74 14.65
N GLY A 34 -13.53 16.05 15.41
CA GLY A 34 -13.10 15.25 16.57
C GLY A 34 -12.31 13.96 16.24
N VAL A 35 -12.00 13.71 14.99
CA VAL A 35 -11.14 12.57 14.61
C VAL A 35 -9.67 12.97 14.68
N THR A 36 -8.95 12.39 15.65
CA THR A 36 -7.49 12.48 15.67
C THR A 36 -6.90 11.43 14.73
N PRO A 37 -6.09 11.83 13.76
CA PRO A 37 -5.41 10.86 12.89
C PRO A 37 -4.61 9.85 13.71
N PRO A 38 -4.71 8.55 13.42
CA PRO A 38 -4.00 7.50 14.17
C PRO A 38 -2.48 7.53 13.96
N MET A 39 -2.01 8.36 13.03
CA MET A 39 -0.59 8.60 12.77
C MET A 39 -0.31 10.10 12.75
N ARG A 40 0.71 10.52 13.49
CA ARG A 40 1.25 11.87 13.39
C ARG A 40 2.22 11.96 12.22
N GLY A 41 2.13 13.04 11.44
CA GLY A 41 3.09 13.39 10.41
C GLY A 41 4.33 14.12 10.98
N GLY A 42 5.28 14.38 10.09
CA GLY A 42 6.48 15.16 10.37
C GLY A 42 7.70 14.33 10.84
N GLN A 43 8.90 14.93 10.69
CA GLN A 43 10.17 14.24 10.93
C GLN A 43 10.30 13.73 12.36
N ARG A 44 9.94 14.55 13.37
CA ARG A 44 10.02 14.11 14.77
C ARG A 44 9.18 12.88 15.08
N ALA A 45 7.99 12.77 14.46
CA ALA A 45 7.13 11.61 14.62
C ALA A 45 7.71 10.37 13.91
N ALA A 46 8.31 10.56 12.72
CA ALA A 46 8.99 9.50 11.99
C ALA A 46 10.19 8.94 12.77
N ASP A 47 11.04 9.83 13.29
CA ASP A 47 12.21 9.45 14.09
C ASP A 47 11.81 8.69 15.36
N ALA A 48 10.79 9.20 16.07
CA ALA A 48 10.27 8.53 17.27
C ALA A 48 9.67 7.15 16.95
N ALA A 49 8.94 7.02 15.82
CA ALA A 49 8.38 5.75 15.39
C ALA A 49 9.48 4.74 15.03
N LEU A 50 10.55 5.19 14.35
CA LEU A 50 11.69 4.34 14.04
C LEU A 50 12.41 3.89 15.31
N GLN A 51 12.70 4.81 16.22
CA GLN A 51 13.38 4.50 17.50
C GLN A 51 12.58 3.54 18.38
N ALA A 52 11.26 3.64 18.38
CA ALA A 52 10.37 2.77 19.14
C ALA A 52 10.16 1.40 18.49
N TYR A 53 10.51 1.24 17.21
CA TYR A 53 10.24 0.01 16.50
C TYR A 53 11.24 -1.11 16.88
N ASP A 54 10.69 -2.22 17.35
CA ASP A 54 11.43 -3.47 17.60
C ASP A 54 11.03 -4.52 16.56
N VAL A 55 12.01 -5.03 15.82
CA VAL A 55 11.80 -6.03 14.77
C VAL A 55 11.51 -7.43 15.31
N ARG A 56 11.69 -7.67 16.61
CA ARG A 56 11.50 -9.00 17.22
C ARG A 56 10.07 -9.53 16.97
N GLY A 57 10.01 -10.76 16.52
CA GLY A 57 8.75 -11.44 16.21
C GLY A 57 8.14 -11.05 14.85
N TYR A 58 8.76 -10.17 14.09
CA TYR A 58 8.23 -9.70 12.80
C TYR A 58 7.91 -10.85 11.84
N ALA A 59 8.81 -11.80 11.63
CA ALA A 59 8.61 -12.90 10.71
C ALA A 59 7.32 -13.68 10.98
N ARG A 60 6.95 -13.82 12.24
CA ARG A 60 5.76 -14.56 12.70
C ARG A 60 4.51 -13.67 12.75
N LEU A 61 4.66 -12.43 13.23
CA LEU A 61 3.53 -11.57 13.64
C LEU A 61 3.11 -10.55 12.58
N ARG A 62 3.91 -10.29 11.55
CA ARG A 62 3.64 -9.25 10.54
C ARG A 62 2.28 -9.38 9.84
N ASN A 63 1.77 -10.61 9.77
CA ASN A 63 0.48 -10.90 9.14
C ASN A 63 -0.69 -10.97 10.14
N ASN A 64 -0.46 -10.72 11.43
CA ASN A 64 -1.54 -10.61 12.39
C ASN A 64 -2.36 -9.36 12.12
N VAL A 65 -3.68 -9.52 12.17
CA VAL A 65 -4.64 -8.45 11.91
C VAL A 65 -5.33 -8.00 13.20
N TRP A 66 -5.68 -8.96 14.04
CA TRP A 66 -6.44 -8.72 15.26
C TRP A 66 -6.00 -9.68 16.38
N PRO A 67 -5.99 -9.25 17.64
CA PRO A 67 -6.18 -7.85 18.04
C PRO A 67 -4.98 -6.97 17.64
N PRO A 68 -5.16 -5.62 17.54
CA PRO A 68 -4.11 -4.71 17.03
C PRO A 68 -2.78 -4.81 17.79
N GLU A 69 -2.81 -5.08 19.07
CA GLU A 69 -1.64 -5.19 19.96
C GLU A 69 -0.74 -6.37 19.60
N THR A 70 -1.26 -7.35 18.86
CA THR A 70 -0.50 -8.53 18.41
C THR A 70 0.14 -8.36 17.04
N ARG A 71 -0.03 -7.20 16.42
CA ARG A 71 0.52 -6.91 15.08
C ARG A 71 2.03 -6.72 15.16
N GLY A 72 2.75 -7.46 14.31
CA GLY A 72 4.20 -7.26 14.16
C GLY A 72 4.57 -6.28 13.05
N ALA A 73 3.61 -5.68 12.36
CA ALA A 73 3.86 -4.70 11.30
C ALA A 73 4.39 -3.39 11.89
N SER A 74 5.43 -2.81 11.26
CA SER A 74 6.13 -1.64 11.79
C SER A 74 5.35 -0.33 11.74
N ARG A 75 4.40 -0.20 10.81
CA ARG A 75 3.69 1.05 10.49
C ARG A 75 4.64 2.20 10.03
N LEU A 76 5.85 1.89 9.59
CA LEU A 76 6.82 2.87 9.09
C LEU A 76 6.57 3.26 7.63
N SER A 77 5.73 2.52 6.91
CA SER A 77 5.49 2.73 5.48
C SER A 77 5.03 4.14 5.10
N PRO A 78 4.17 4.86 5.86
CA PRO A 78 3.84 6.25 5.53
C PRO A 78 5.05 7.18 5.63
N TYR A 79 5.89 7.03 6.64
CA TYR A 79 7.09 7.85 6.79
C TYR A 79 8.11 7.61 5.67
N ILE A 80 8.27 6.34 5.28
CA ILE A 80 9.10 5.96 4.12
C ILE A 80 8.49 6.52 2.83
N ARG A 81 7.17 6.44 2.68
CA ARG A 81 6.46 6.93 1.50
C ARG A 81 6.67 8.42 1.27
N HIS A 82 6.64 9.20 2.34
CA HIS A 82 6.80 10.65 2.30
C HIS A 82 8.24 11.12 2.45
N GLY A 83 9.22 10.21 2.40
CA GLY A 83 10.65 10.55 2.43
C GLY A 83 11.16 11.03 3.79
N LEU A 84 10.39 10.85 4.87
CA LEU A 84 10.81 11.19 6.24
C LEU A 84 11.77 10.15 6.83
N LEU A 85 11.70 8.92 6.33
CA LEU A 85 12.65 7.84 6.62
C LEU A 85 13.14 7.25 5.30
N SER A 86 14.46 7.13 5.14
CA SER A 86 15.01 6.39 4.02
C SER A 86 14.96 4.87 4.28
N LEU A 87 14.89 4.09 3.20
CA LEU A 87 14.98 2.62 3.32
C LEU A 87 16.28 2.19 3.99
N ARG A 88 17.37 2.95 3.80
CA ARG A 88 18.67 2.66 4.38
C ARG A 88 18.65 2.82 5.90
N GLU A 89 18.11 3.92 6.41
CA GLU A 89 17.98 4.14 7.86
C GLU A 89 17.17 3.03 8.52
N VAL A 90 16.03 2.65 7.93
CA VAL A 90 15.19 1.56 8.44
C VAL A 90 15.90 0.21 8.36
N TRP A 91 16.65 -0.05 7.29
CA TRP A 91 17.44 -1.26 7.11
C TRP A 91 18.53 -1.41 8.18
N ASP A 92 19.23 -0.31 8.46
CA ASP A 92 20.32 -0.29 9.43
C ASP A 92 19.78 -0.36 10.87
N HIS A 93 18.65 0.29 11.16
CA HIS A 93 18.00 0.26 12.48
C HIS A 93 17.68 -1.17 12.95
N VAL A 94 17.17 -2.03 12.07
CA VAL A 94 16.80 -3.39 12.43
C VAL A 94 17.96 -4.38 12.53
N ALA A 95 19.18 -3.96 12.21
CA ALA A 95 20.35 -4.85 12.07
C ALA A 95 20.67 -5.68 13.33
N GLY A 96 20.37 -5.16 14.52
CA GLY A 96 20.64 -5.82 15.81
C GLY A 96 19.54 -6.80 16.26
N GLY A 97 18.50 -7.02 15.47
CA GLY A 97 17.42 -7.93 15.80
C GLY A 97 17.73 -9.41 15.55
N PRO A 98 16.79 -10.32 15.87
CA PRO A 98 16.94 -11.74 15.56
C PRO A 98 17.10 -11.98 14.05
N PRO A 99 18.04 -12.84 13.61
CA PRO A 99 18.37 -13.00 12.19
C PRO A 99 17.17 -13.31 11.28
N SER A 100 16.25 -14.17 11.72
CA SER A 100 15.06 -14.52 10.93
C SER A 100 14.10 -13.34 10.74
N ASP A 101 13.95 -12.51 11.78
CA ASP A 101 13.08 -11.33 11.76
C ASP A 101 13.69 -10.22 10.89
N VAL A 102 14.99 -9.98 11.07
CA VAL A 102 15.77 -9.02 10.27
C VAL A 102 15.74 -9.38 8.79
N THR A 103 16.06 -10.64 8.47
CA THR A 103 16.02 -11.10 7.07
C THR A 103 14.64 -10.89 6.47
N LYS A 104 13.58 -11.32 7.18
CA LYS A 104 12.22 -11.19 6.66
C LYS A 104 11.77 -9.74 6.53
N PHE A 105 12.14 -8.88 7.46
CA PHE A 105 11.82 -7.45 7.39
C PHE A 105 12.53 -6.77 6.22
N ARG A 106 13.82 -7.07 6.03
CA ARG A 106 14.62 -6.55 4.92
C ARG A 106 14.11 -7.02 3.55
N ASP A 107 13.63 -8.26 3.45
CA ASP A 107 12.97 -8.75 2.24
C ASP A 107 11.75 -7.86 1.87
N GLU A 108 10.96 -7.46 2.85
CA GLU A 108 9.79 -6.59 2.59
C GLU A 108 10.20 -5.16 2.17
N LEU A 109 11.33 -4.64 2.69
CA LEU A 109 11.89 -3.37 2.19
C LEU A 109 12.39 -3.50 0.74
N LEU A 110 13.03 -4.61 0.39
CA LEU A 110 13.46 -4.89 -0.99
C LEU A 110 12.27 -5.02 -1.94
N TRP A 111 11.13 -5.58 -1.49
CA TRP A 111 9.91 -5.60 -2.29
C TRP A 111 9.41 -4.19 -2.63
N GLN A 112 9.50 -3.26 -1.69
CA GLN A 112 9.10 -1.87 -1.92
C GLN A 112 10.02 -1.21 -2.97
N GLU A 113 11.32 -1.42 -2.86
CA GLU A 113 12.31 -0.90 -3.81
C GLU A 113 12.13 -1.53 -5.20
N TYR A 114 11.95 -2.85 -5.26
CA TYR A 114 11.64 -3.55 -6.51
C TYR A 114 10.39 -2.97 -7.19
N ALA A 115 9.34 -2.71 -6.42
CA ALA A 115 8.11 -2.14 -6.95
C ALA A 115 8.35 -0.77 -7.59
N ARG A 116 9.15 0.10 -6.96
CA ARG A 116 9.53 1.41 -7.50
C ARG A 116 10.30 1.29 -8.82
N HIS A 117 11.31 0.42 -8.86
CA HIS A 117 12.09 0.18 -10.06
C HIS A 117 11.25 -0.37 -11.22
N LEU A 118 10.34 -1.31 -10.92
CA LEU A 118 9.45 -1.84 -11.93
C LEU A 118 8.50 -0.77 -12.45
N TYR A 119 7.92 0.03 -11.55
CA TYR A 119 7.02 1.11 -11.93
C TYR A 119 7.72 2.18 -12.76
N ALA A 120 8.94 2.57 -12.38
CA ALA A 120 9.74 3.53 -13.15
C ALA A 120 9.99 3.07 -14.59
N ARG A 121 10.15 1.75 -14.80
CA ARG A 121 10.35 1.16 -16.14
C ARG A 121 9.06 1.00 -16.93
N MET A 122 7.99 0.62 -16.26
CA MET A 122 6.73 0.27 -16.93
C MET A 122 5.79 1.47 -17.08
N GLY A 123 5.87 2.45 -16.16
CA GLY A 123 5.01 3.62 -16.16
C GLY A 123 3.53 3.26 -16.29
N THR A 124 2.86 3.89 -17.23
CA THR A 124 1.43 3.66 -17.50
C THR A 124 1.11 2.24 -17.99
N ALA A 125 2.08 1.51 -18.56
CA ALA A 125 1.87 0.12 -18.97
C ALA A 125 1.56 -0.81 -17.77
N SER A 126 1.96 -0.41 -16.54
CA SER A 126 1.59 -1.12 -15.32
C SER A 126 0.09 -1.11 -14.99
N ARG A 127 -0.70 -0.28 -15.68
CA ARG A 127 -2.17 -0.27 -15.57
C ARG A 127 -2.83 -1.51 -16.18
N ALA A 128 -2.15 -2.19 -17.09
CA ALA A 128 -2.58 -3.47 -17.60
C ALA A 128 -1.99 -4.61 -16.75
N SER A 129 -2.62 -5.77 -16.80
CA SER A 129 -2.07 -7.00 -16.22
C SER A 129 -0.68 -7.28 -16.80
N LEU A 130 0.34 -7.55 -15.97
CA LEU A 130 1.73 -7.58 -16.43
C LEU A 130 2.13 -8.91 -17.07
N ARG A 131 1.73 -10.04 -16.53
CA ARG A 131 2.18 -11.36 -16.99
C ARG A 131 1.04 -12.30 -17.38
N PHE A 132 -0.10 -12.16 -16.73
CA PHE A 132 -1.26 -13.01 -16.94
C PHE A 132 -2.50 -12.15 -17.04
N ASP A 133 -3.38 -12.47 -17.99
CA ASP A 133 -4.62 -11.72 -18.14
C ASP A 133 -5.60 -12.03 -17.00
N VAL A 134 -6.22 -10.98 -16.49
CA VAL A 134 -7.24 -11.06 -15.47
C VAL A 134 -8.56 -10.63 -16.07
N GLU A 135 -9.47 -11.57 -16.19
CA GLU A 135 -10.82 -11.32 -16.69
C GLU A 135 -11.63 -10.52 -15.67
N GLU A 136 -12.28 -9.48 -16.12
CA GLU A 136 -13.25 -8.68 -15.35
C GLU A 136 -14.64 -9.21 -15.67
N ARG A 137 -15.30 -9.84 -14.68
CA ARG A 137 -16.60 -10.48 -14.87
C ARG A 137 -17.77 -9.53 -14.70
N THR A 138 -17.56 -8.43 -13.99
CA THR A 138 -18.61 -7.46 -13.68
C THR A 138 -18.09 -6.06 -13.96
N THR A 139 -18.79 -5.34 -14.84
CA THR A 139 -18.53 -3.93 -15.10
C THR A 139 -19.48 -3.07 -14.26
N GLY A 140 -18.97 -1.97 -13.74
CA GLY A 140 -19.81 -0.96 -13.08
C GLY A 140 -20.14 -1.24 -11.63
N ALA A 141 -19.29 -1.91 -10.90
CA ALA A 141 -19.40 -1.90 -9.45
C ALA A 141 -19.19 -0.49 -8.96
N SER A 142 -20.19 -0.10 -8.35
CA SER A 142 -20.51 1.12 -7.71
C SER A 142 -19.32 1.68 -6.90
N ALA A 143 -18.47 2.49 -7.54
CA ALA A 143 -17.67 3.49 -6.84
C ALA A 143 -18.57 4.53 -6.10
N ALA A 144 -19.87 4.37 -6.18
CA ALA A 144 -20.89 5.25 -5.62
C ALA A 144 -21.36 4.83 -4.20
N SER A 145 -20.87 3.71 -3.68
CA SER A 145 -21.16 3.30 -2.30
C SER A 145 -20.13 3.85 -1.34
N ASP A 146 -20.57 4.40 -0.21
CA ASP A 146 -19.68 4.84 0.90
C ASP A 146 -18.81 3.69 1.45
N ASN A 147 -19.27 2.46 1.29
CA ASN A 147 -18.51 1.25 1.57
C ASN A 147 -18.69 0.20 0.46
N PRO A 148 -17.82 0.19 -0.55
CA PRO A 148 -17.92 -0.76 -1.66
C PRO A 148 -17.56 -2.20 -1.26
N TRP A 149 -17.00 -2.42 -0.08
CA TRP A 149 -16.79 -3.74 0.53
C TRP A 149 -17.87 -4.10 1.55
N ALA A 150 -18.99 -3.35 1.59
CA ALA A 150 -20.09 -3.59 2.51
C ALA A 150 -20.72 -4.97 2.26
N SER A 151 -20.20 -5.97 2.95
CA SER A 151 -20.72 -7.34 2.94
C SER A 151 -21.32 -7.74 4.27
N ALA A 152 -21.35 -6.83 5.26
CA ALA A 152 -21.60 -7.11 6.68
C ALA A 152 -20.68 -8.21 7.27
N ALA A 153 -19.66 -8.63 6.55
CA ALA A 153 -18.62 -9.50 7.07
C ALA A 153 -17.62 -8.66 7.87
N LEU A 154 -17.55 -8.86 9.17
CA LEU A 154 -16.77 -8.03 10.09
C LEU A 154 -15.31 -7.85 9.68
N CYS A 155 -14.70 -8.86 9.07
CA CYS A 155 -13.31 -8.77 8.59
C CYS A 155 -13.12 -7.77 7.45
N LEU A 156 -14.09 -7.63 6.56
CA LEU A 156 -14.06 -6.68 5.45
C LEU A 156 -14.46 -5.28 5.93
N ASP A 157 -15.54 -5.18 6.68
CA ASP A 157 -16.01 -3.90 7.23
C ASP A 157 -14.97 -3.26 8.15
N SER A 158 -14.33 -4.05 9.03
CA SER A 158 -13.25 -3.54 9.89
C SER A 158 -12.03 -3.10 9.07
N SER A 159 -11.68 -3.81 8.00
CA SER A 159 -10.57 -3.44 7.14
C SER A 159 -10.87 -2.14 6.37
N TRP A 160 -12.08 -1.98 5.87
CA TRP A 160 -12.51 -0.75 5.22
C TRP A 160 -12.53 0.43 6.18
N THR A 161 -13.12 0.25 7.37
CA THR A 161 -13.13 1.28 8.42
C THR A 161 -11.72 1.70 8.81
N GLU A 162 -10.80 0.74 9.00
CA GLU A 162 -9.40 1.05 9.32
C GLU A 162 -8.72 1.83 8.19
N LEU A 163 -9.00 1.49 6.93
CA LEU A 163 -8.47 2.21 5.78
C LEU A 163 -8.97 3.65 5.74
N THR A 164 -10.27 3.86 5.87
CA THR A 164 -10.88 5.19 5.72
C THR A 164 -10.65 6.10 6.90
N SER A 165 -10.60 5.55 8.12
CA SER A 165 -10.34 6.34 9.34
C SER A 165 -8.86 6.51 9.66
N GLY A 166 -8.02 5.54 9.27
CA GLY A 166 -6.61 5.48 9.65
C GLY A 166 -5.61 5.62 8.51
N GLY A 167 -6.07 5.51 7.28
CA GLY A 167 -5.22 5.61 6.10
C GLY A 167 -4.14 4.52 6.00
N TRP A 168 -4.24 3.46 6.81
CA TRP A 168 -3.21 2.42 6.84
C TRP A 168 -3.80 1.03 7.09
N LEU A 169 -3.25 0.03 6.41
CA LEU A 169 -3.62 -1.37 6.53
C LEU A 169 -2.39 -2.27 6.66
N THR A 170 -2.55 -3.39 7.37
CA THR A 170 -1.58 -4.48 7.26
C THR A 170 -1.55 -5.03 5.83
N ASN A 171 -0.44 -5.62 5.39
CA ASN A 171 -0.41 -6.28 4.08
C ASN A 171 -1.51 -7.35 3.95
N GLN A 172 -1.83 -8.05 5.03
CA GLN A 172 -2.84 -9.10 5.04
C GLN A 172 -4.25 -8.56 4.72
N THR A 173 -4.64 -7.44 5.32
CA THR A 173 -5.96 -6.82 5.07
C THR A 173 -6.05 -6.19 3.68
N ARG A 174 -4.96 -5.65 3.15
CA ARG A 174 -4.91 -5.20 1.73
C ARG A 174 -5.22 -6.36 0.78
N MET A 175 -4.62 -7.53 1.04
CA MET A 175 -4.87 -8.72 0.23
C MET A 175 -6.30 -9.24 0.38
N TRP A 176 -6.91 -9.16 1.57
CA TRP A 176 -8.30 -9.56 1.77
C TRP A 176 -9.26 -8.68 0.96
N LEU A 177 -9.10 -7.36 1.05
CA LEU A 177 -9.93 -6.42 0.30
C LEU A 177 -9.78 -6.64 -1.21
N ALA A 178 -8.55 -6.74 -1.72
CA ALA A 178 -8.30 -6.95 -3.15
C ALA A 178 -8.81 -8.31 -3.65
N SER A 179 -8.65 -9.36 -2.85
CA SER A 179 -9.16 -10.70 -3.18
C SER A 179 -10.69 -10.74 -3.18
N HIS A 180 -11.34 -10.13 -2.20
CA HIS A 180 -12.80 -10.05 -2.20
C HIS A 180 -13.29 -9.30 -3.44
N TRP A 181 -12.74 -8.14 -3.71
CA TRP A 181 -13.12 -7.29 -4.84
C TRP A 181 -13.07 -8.02 -6.20
N ASN A 182 -11.94 -8.59 -6.53
CA ASN A 182 -11.75 -9.20 -7.85
C ASN A 182 -12.02 -10.70 -7.86
N VAL A 183 -11.43 -11.47 -6.93
CA VAL A 183 -11.47 -12.93 -7.01
C VAL A 183 -12.85 -13.47 -6.67
N ARG A 184 -13.56 -12.87 -5.70
CA ARG A 184 -14.92 -13.28 -5.35
C ARG A 184 -15.97 -12.55 -6.17
N GLU A 185 -15.95 -11.24 -6.17
CA GLU A 185 -17.00 -10.42 -6.81
C GLU A 185 -16.77 -10.23 -8.32
N GLY A 186 -15.57 -10.48 -8.83
CA GLY A 186 -15.25 -10.37 -10.25
C GLY A 186 -15.15 -8.95 -10.77
N LEU A 187 -14.97 -7.98 -9.86
CA LEU A 187 -14.90 -6.57 -10.20
C LEU A 187 -13.53 -6.21 -10.79
N GLY A 188 -13.48 -5.16 -11.60
CA GLY A 188 -12.25 -4.65 -12.20
C GLY A 188 -11.22 -4.30 -11.14
N TRP A 189 -10.07 -4.94 -11.17
CA TRP A 189 -9.04 -4.78 -10.13
C TRP A 189 -8.47 -3.35 -10.06
N ARG A 190 -8.45 -2.63 -11.19
CA ARG A 190 -7.95 -1.24 -11.22
C ARG A 190 -8.83 -0.27 -10.46
N ASP A 191 -10.13 -0.45 -10.50
CA ASP A 191 -11.07 0.41 -9.77
C ASP A 191 -10.89 0.24 -8.27
N GLY A 192 -10.72 -1.01 -7.81
CA GLY A 192 -10.39 -1.30 -6.41
C GLY A 192 -9.00 -0.79 -6.00
N GLU A 193 -8.00 -0.91 -6.89
CA GLU A 193 -6.65 -0.36 -6.69
C GLU A 193 -6.69 1.16 -6.54
N ASP A 194 -7.39 1.85 -7.44
CA ASP A 194 -7.54 3.30 -7.41
C ASP A 194 -8.26 3.78 -6.16
N LEU A 195 -9.33 3.08 -5.78
CA LEU A 195 -10.08 3.41 -4.56
C LEU A 195 -9.24 3.22 -3.30
N MET A 196 -8.55 2.08 -3.17
CA MET A 196 -7.66 1.83 -2.03
C MET A 196 -6.55 2.87 -1.96
N TYR A 197 -5.93 3.21 -3.09
CA TYR A 197 -4.87 4.20 -3.19
C TYR A 197 -5.27 5.56 -2.62
N ARG A 198 -6.50 6.02 -2.87
CA ARG A 198 -6.99 7.32 -2.42
C ARG A 198 -7.04 7.46 -0.90
N HIS A 199 -7.22 6.35 -0.19
CA HIS A 199 -7.34 6.34 1.27
C HIS A 199 -6.02 5.98 1.98
N LEU A 200 -5.00 5.53 1.27
CA LEU A 200 -3.74 5.11 1.88
C LEU A 200 -2.78 6.29 2.11
N LEU A 201 -2.38 6.53 3.36
CA LEU A 201 -1.30 7.45 3.72
C LEU A 201 0.04 7.02 3.13
N ASP A 202 0.28 5.71 3.03
CA ASP A 202 1.46 5.14 2.39
C ASP A 202 1.19 4.76 0.92
N GLY A 203 0.15 5.34 0.32
CA GLY A 203 -0.26 5.06 -1.04
C GLY A 203 0.87 5.29 -2.04
N SER A 204 1.32 4.22 -2.66
CA SER A 204 2.31 4.22 -3.74
C SER A 204 1.70 3.50 -4.94
N ARG A 205 1.67 4.16 -6.09
CA ARG A 205 1.19 3.50 -7.32
C ARG A 205 2.03 2.27 -7.64
N ALA A 206 3.31 2.32 -7.34
CA ALA A 206 4.20 1.18 -7.53
C ALA A 206 3.79 -0.01 -6.63
N ALA A 207 3.88 0.16 -5.32
CA ALA A 207 3.65 -0.93 -4.38
C ALA A 207 2.18 -1.38 -4.32
N ASN A 208 1.23 -0.43 -4.30
CA ASN A 208 -0.20 -0.75 -4.26
C ASN A 208 -0.62 -1.52 -5.51
N ARG A 209 -0.26 -1.04 -6.69
CA ARG A 209 -0.61 -1.68 -7.96
C ARG A 209 0.00 -3.07 -8.11
N LEU A 210 1.26 -3.25 -7.75
CA LEU A 210 1.87 -4.58 -7.79
C LEU A 210 1.26 -5.53 -6.76
N GLY A 211 0.90 -5.04 -5.57
CA GLY A 211 0.18 -5.81 -4.57
C GLY A 211 -1.18 -6.29 -5.08
N TRP A 212 -1.92 -5.42 -5.77
CA TRP A 212 -3.17 -5.80 -6.42
C TRP A 212 -2.94 -6.83 -7.53
N GLN A 213 -1.99 -6.58 -8.44
CA GLN A 213 -1.67 -7.52 -9.52
C GLN A 213 -1.22 -8.89 -8.99
N TRP A 214 -0.46 -8.90 -7.88
CA TRP A 214 -0.10 -10.15 -7.22
C TRP A 214 -1.35 -10.88 -6.70
N THR A 215 -2.23 -10.17 -6.01
CA THR A 215 -3.44 -10.73 -5.40
C THR A 215 -4.41 -11.29 -6.43
N VAL A 216 -4.63 -10.58 -7.54
CA VAL A 216 -5.56 -11.02 -8.58
C VAL A 216 -4.96 -12.05 -9.54
N GLY A 217 -3.70 -12.40 -9.37
CA GLY A 217 -3.01 -13.40 -10.18
C GLY A 217 -2.34 -12.86 -11.45
N ALA A 218 -2.36 -11.56 -11.70
CA ALA A 218 -1.75 -10.95 -12.88
C ALA A 218 -0.22 -11.11 -12.95
N LEU A 219 0.45 -11.36 -11.82
CA LEU A 219 1.91 -11.61 -11.75
C LEU A 219 2.25 -13.09 -11.64
N THR A 220 1.41 -13.89 -11.00
CA THR A 220 1.73 -15.27 -10.59
C THR A 220 1.00 -16.33 -11.41
N GLY A 221 0.00 -15.94 -12.20
CA GLY A 221 -0.87 -16.86 -12.93
C GLY A 221 -1.96 -17.48 -12.06
N LYS A 222 -1.91 -17.28 -10.73
CA LYS A 222 -2.87 -17.83 -9.78
C LYS A 222 -3.38 -16.75 -8.85
N ALA A 223 -4.69 -16.57 -8.82
CA ALA A 223 -5.31 -15.60 -7.93
C ALA A 223 -5.18 -16.03 -6.45
N TYR A 224 -4.94 -15.05 -5.58
CA TYR A 224 -4.93 -15.25 -4.14
C TYR A 224 -6.36 -15.27 -3.59
N GLY A 225 -6.78 -16.41 -3.07
CA GLY A 225 -8.02 -16.52 -2.34
C GLY A 225 -7.81 -16.44 -0.82
N PHE A 226 -8.84 -16.09 -0.08
CA PHE A 226 -8.87 -16.26 1.36
C PHE A 226 -10.23 -16.79 1.82
N SER A 227 -10.24 -17.39 3.02
CA SER A 227 -11.43 -18.01 3.61
C SER A 227 -11.53 -17.65 5.09
N ARG A 228 -12.64 -18.02 5.72
CA ARG A 228 -12.85 -17.88 7.16
C ARG A 228 -11.71 -18.47 7.99
N TRP A 229 -11.17 -19.61 7.58
CA TRP A 229 -10.02 -20.23 8.26
C TRP A 229 -8.83 -19.25 8.37
N GLN A 230 -8.55 -18.54 7.29
CA GLN A 230 -7.43 -17.59 7.28
C GLN A 230 -7.71 -16.36 8.14
N VAL A 231 -8.98 -15.90 8.15
CA VAL A 231 -9.39 -14.82 9.07
C VAL A 231 -9.23 -15.28 10.52
N GLN A 232 -9.70 -16.46 10.88
CA GLN A 232 -9.55 -17.02 12.22
C GLN A 232 -8.07 -17.13 12.64
N LYS A 233 -7.20 -17.52 11.72
CA LYS A 233 -5.75 -17.63 11.95
C LYS A 233 -5.08 -16.28 12.17
N ARG A 234 -5.52 -15.23 11.45
CA ARG A 234 -4.87 -13.90 11.46
C ARG A 234 -5.57 -12.87 12.34
N ALA A 235 -6.80 -13.14 12.67
CA ALA A 235 -7.66 -12.30 13.51
C ALA A 235 -8.46 -13.16 14.51
N PRO A 236 -7.78 -13.79 15.49
CA PRO A 236 -8.44 -14.66 16.46
C PRO A 236 -9.63 -13.98 17.14
N GLY A 237 -10.77 -14.68 17.25
CA GLY A 237 -11.98 -14.17 17.88
C GLY A 237 -12.82 -13.22 17.02
N MET A 238 -12.34 -12.74 15.88
CA MET A 238 -13.10 -11.84 15.00
C MET A 238 -14.34 -12.53 14.42
N CYS A 239 -14.21 -13.75 13.93
CA CYS A 239 -15.32 -14.50 13.35
C CYS A 239 -16.42 -14.82 14.37
N ALA A 240 -16.08 -15.02 15.64
CA ALA A 240 -17.06 -15.27 16.70
C ALA A 240 -17.94 -14.05 17.00
N ARG A 241 -17.48 -12.85 16.65
CA ARG A 241 -18.21 -11.58 16.83
C ARG A 241 -18.88 -11.09 15.55
N CYS A 242 -18.68 -11.83 14.45
CA CYS A 242 -19.21 -11.43 13.14
C CYS A 242 -20.74 -11.63 13.08
N PRO A 243 -21.52 -10.62 12.64
CA PRO A 243 -22.97 -10.77 12.45
C PRO A 243 -23.33 -11.90 11.49
N LEU A 244 -22.43 -12.21 10.54
CA LEU A 244 -22.59 -13.28 9.56
C LEU A 244 -21.92 -14.59 9.98
N GLN A 245 -21.66 -14.82 11.27
CA GLN A 245 -20.98 -16.03 11.75
C GLN A 245 -21.60 -17.33 11.22
N GLN A 246 -22.93 -17.38 11.14
CA GLN A 246 -23.68 -18.58 10.71
C GLN A 246 -23.87 -18.67 9.18
N ARG A 247 -23.62 -17.59 8.47
CA ARG A 247 -23.79 -17.48 7.01
C ARG A 247 -22.62 -16.71 6.39
N CYS A 248 -21.40 -17.14 6.72
CA CYS A 248 -20.20 -16.44 6.32
C CYS A 248 -20.02 -16.45 4.79
N PRO A 249 -19.97 -15.31 4.11
CA PRO A 249 -19.81 -15.26 2.65
C PRO A 249 -18.42 -15.74 2.20
N ILE A 250 -17.48 -15.84 3.13
CA ILE A 250 -16.10 -16.30 2.89
C ILE A 250 -15.81 -17.59 3.68
N GLU A 251 -16.83 -18.41 3.97
CA GLU A 251 -16.65 -19.68 4.70
C GLU A 251 -15.57 -20.53 4.03
N ASP A 252 -15.71 -20.76 2.74
CA ASP A 252 -14.83 -21.56 1.93
C ASP A 252 -13.85 -20.71 1.11
N TRP A 253 -12.79 -21.36 0.65
CA TRP A 253 -11.91 -20.77 -0.35
C TRP A 253 -12.67 -20.52 -1.64
N PRO A 254 -12.42 -19.41 -2.34
CA PRO A 254 -12.99 -19.22 -3.67
C PRO A 254 -12.45 -20.32 -4.60
N PRO A 255 -13.19 -20.69 -5.67
CA PRO A 255 -12.68 -21.58 -6.69
C PRO A 255 -11.31 -21.12 -7.20
N ALA A 256 -10.42 -22.07 -7.44
CA ALA A 256 -9.13 -21.77 -8.01
C ALA A 256 -9.32 -21.11 -9.38
N GLN A 257 -8.65 -19.99 -9.59
CA GLN A 257 -8.69 -19.26 -10.85
C GLN A 257 -7.29 -19.24 -11.43
N GLU A 258 -7.11 -19.99 -12.51
CA GLU A 258 -5.92 -19.93 -13.34
C GLU A 258 -6.06 -18.79 -14.32
N ARG A 259 -4.94 -18.14 -14.63
CA ARG A 259 -4.88 -16.99 -15.53
C ARG A 259 -4.10 -17.36 -16.76
N GLU A 260 -4.58 -16.93 -17.91
CA GLU A 260 -3.89 -17.14 -19.17
C GLU A 260 -2.63 -16.28 -19.26
N PRO A 261 -1.51 -16.83 -19.72
CA PRO A 261 -0.30 -16.07 -19.91
C PRO A 261 -0.51 -14.96 -20.94
N ARG A 262 -0.05 -13.76 -20.61
CA ARG A 262 -0.06 -12.63 -21.51
C ARG A 262 1.30 -12.47 -22.18
N ALA A 263 1.30 -12.38 -23.49
CA ALA A 263 2.50 -11.98 -24.22
C ALA A 263 2.80 -10.51 -23.95
N LEU A 264 3.68 -10.24 -23.00
CA LEU A 264 4.23 -8.91 -22.85
C LEU A 264 5.42 -8.74 -23.78
N PRO A 265 5.55 -7.60 -24.45
CA PRO A 265 6.83 -7.25 -25.05
C PRO A 265 7.86 -7.23 -23.91
N ASP A 266 8.94 -7.98 -24.05
CA ASP A 266 10.05 -7.95 -23.09
C ASP A 266 10.51 -6.48 -22.94
N PRO A 267 10.42 -5.87 -21.77
CA PRO A 267 10.87 -4.49 -21.57
C PRO A 267 12.33 -4.29 -21.95
N ARG A 268 13.13 -5.37 -21.92
CA ARG A 268 14.55 -5.35 -22.37
C ARG A 268 14.69 -5.26 -23.88
N LEU A 269 13.65 -5.64 -24.62
CA LEU A 269 13.62 -5.60 -26.09
C LEU A 269 13.09 -4.27 -26.62
N ARG A 270 12.40 -3.48 -25.81
CA ARG A 270 12.15 -2.08 -26.11
C ARG A 270 13.46 -1.31 -25.88
N ARG A 271 14.32 -1.36 -26.84
CA ARG A 271 15.34 -0.33 -27.02
C ARG A 271 14.64 0.93 -27.54
N ASP A 272 14.04 1.64 -26.63
CA ASP A 272 13.86 3.05 -26.78
C ASP A 272 15.24 3.67 -26.60
N ASP A 273 15.64 4.57 -27.48
CA ASP A 273 16.94 5.26 -27.37
C ASP A 273 17.02 6.04 -26.03
N ASP A 274 15.88 6.28 -25.38
CA ASP A 274 15.73 6.80 -24.02
C ASP A 274 15.84 5.75 -22.90
N LEU A 275 16.16 4.49 -23.19
CA LEU A 275 16.28 3.43 -22.16
C LEU A 275 17.36 3.72 -21.10
N GLU A 276 18.33 4.55 -21.40
CA GLU A 276 19.28 5.03 -20.38
C GLU A 276 18.58 5.84 -19.29
N VAL A 277 17.52 6.57 -19.62
CA VAL A 277 16.72 7.39 -18.71
C VAL A 277 15.64 6.53 -18.02
N THR A 278 15.02 5.58 -18.72
CA THR A 278 13.91 4.76 -18.21
C THR A 278 14.36 3.45 -17.57
N ALA A 279 15.61 3.04 -17.74
CA ALA A 279 16.15 1.77 -17.22
C ALA A 279 16.41 1.76 -15.70
N GLY A 280 16.01 2.80 -15.00
CA GLY A 280 16.27 3.00 -13.58
C GLY A 280 17.56 3.77 -13.34
N PRO A 281 17.91 4.07 -12.08
CA PRO A 281 19.06 4.90 -11.79
C PRO A 281 20.33 4.26 -12.36
N THR A 282 20.90 4.87 -13.36
CA THR A 282 22.29 4.61 -13.75
C THR A 282 23.17 5.08 -12.60
N ALA A 283 24.29 4.40 -12.39
CA ALA A 283 25.29 4.86 -11.45
C ALA A 283 25.56 6.36 -11.69
N THR A 284 25.47 7.15 -10.65
CA THR A 284 25.71 8.60 -10.71
C THR A 284 27.05 8.86 -11.39
N ARG A 285 27.01 9.43 -12.59
CA ARG A 285 28.23 9.76 -13.37
C ARG A 285 28.76 11.16 -13.02
N GLY A 286 28.11 11.87 -12.10
CA GLY A 286 28.53 13.19 -11.66
C GLY A 286 29.38 13.13 -10.39
N SER A 287 30.50 13.84 -10.38
CA SER A 287 31.41 13.97 -9.22
C SER A 287 31.17 15.25 -8.43
N GLY A 288 30.07 15.95 -8.65
CA GLY A 288 29.74 17.21 -7.97
C GLY A 288 28.44 17.10 -7.15
N ASP A 289 28.27 18.05 -6.22
CA ASP A 289 26.99 18.19 -5.53
C ASP A 289 25.88 18.51 -6.54
N PRO A 290 24.69 17.91 -6.40
CA PRO A 290 23.60 18.19 -7.33
C PRO A 290 23.12 19.63 -7.21
N GLU A 291 23.11 20.36 -8.30
CA GLU A 291 22.59 21.74 -8.36
C GLU A 291 21.06 21.78 -8.41
N ALA A 292 20.41 20.68 -8.81
CA ALA A 292 18.97 20.53 -8.87
C ALA A 292 18.56 19.06 -8.77
N VAL A 293 17.39 18.82 -8.19
CA VAL A 293 16.77 17.50 -8.15
C VAL A 293 15.50 17.54 -8.99
N TRP A 294 15.43 16.71 -10.03
CA TRP A 294 14.21 16.52 -10.81
C TRP A 294 13.29 15.56 -10.08
N MET A 295 12.17 16.06 -9.58
CA MET A 295 11.15 15.26 -8.93
C MET A 295 9.99 15.00 -9.89
N THR A 296 9.72 13.74 -10.17
CA THR A 296 8.54 13.32 -10.93
C THR A 296 7.51 12.65 -9.99
N ALA A 297 6.28 12.49 -10.45
CA ALA A 297 5.27 11.75 -9.70
C ALA A 297 5.73 10.32 -9.38
N GLU A 298 6.54 9.74 -10.25
CA GLU A 298 7.12 8.40 -10.08
C GLU A 298 8.22 8.36 -9.02
N SER A 299 9.00 9.42 -8.89
CA SER A 299 10.05 9.50 -7.85
C SER A 299 9.48 9.74 -6.46
N LEU A 300 8.25 10.25 -6.37
CA LEU A 300 7.49 10.40 -5.13
C LEU A 300 6.66 9.15 -4.80
N GLY A 301 6.57 8.20 -5.72
CA GLY A 301 5.69 7.06 -5.73
C GLY A 301 6.03 5.80 -4.95
#